data_421380ed2854bbb6bbca72da53e07ac3
#
_entry.id   421380ed2854bbb6bbca72da53e07ac3
#
_cell.length_a   1.000
_cell.length_b   1.000
_cell.length_c   1.000
_cell.angle_alpha   90.00
_cell.angle_beta   90.00
_cell.angle_gamma   90.00
#
_symmetry.space_group_name_H-M   'P 1'
#
loop_
_entity.id
_entity.type
_entity.pdbx_description
1 polymer ?
#
loop_
_entity_poly.entity_id
_entity_poly.type
_entity_poly.pdbx_seq_one_letter_code
_entity_poly.pdbx_strand_id
1 'polypeptide(L)'
;MDKSNFGQIVSFLFGIANDCLVDTYDVGDYRKIILPMMVIRRFDAVLEPTKKKVLKMKEQLDAAGITDQDEALCSVAGEAFCNSSPYTLSDLKSRTNQQQLKSDFILYLNGFSQNVQDIIKRFEFRNQIDKLSEHDILGLLISKFTDSSVNLSNRPIYDAKGNLVQPALDNHTMGTVFEEVIRKFNEETNITDAGRHFTPRDIVELITDLAFVPVKDKIQSTTYRIYDGACGTGGMLTVAEGRMQEVAKEFGKNVSIHLYGQENSDETYAIARSDMLVKGEGVQANNIFFGSTISNDGFSGETFDFMLSNPPFGTPWKTDLKAWGDIKKDEITDTRFRVNYKGEDFSLIPDIGDPQMLFLANTISKMKKNTALGSRIVEVHNGSSLFTGKAGQGPSNLRQYILEQDLLEAIVAVPEKMFYNTGIGTYIWILANKKEERRKGKVQLIDATSFKKPLRKNLGEKNCEIDKNIREYILELYMAFDQADERYSKVFDNSEFGYWEVLVYTPQYDENGQPILDKKGKPIKPNSDKEIVPFTYEGGIEAFVENEVKPYVPDVFLKPGTEKVGYELSFTKYFHKPVQLRTLEEITMDIRTIEKETDGLLDEILGG
;
A
#
# COMPACT_ATOMS: atom_id res chain seq x y z
N MET A 1 -4.32 -11.89 19.20
CA MET A 1 -3.55 -13.17 19.20
C MET A 1 -2.29 -13.00 20.03
N ASP A 2 -1.91 -14.02 20.80
CA ASP A 2 -0.64 -14.00 21.52
C ASP A 2 0.52 -14.02 20.52
N LYS A 3 1.48 -13.07 20.66
CA LYS A 3 2.68 -12.98 19.78
C LYS A 3 3.46 -14.30 19.71
N SER A 4 3.30 -15.19 20.69
CA SER A 4 3.95 -16.49 20.74
C SER A 4 3.39 -17.47 19.70
N ASN A 5 2.07 -17.52 19.52
CA ASN A 5 1.43 -18.42 18.56
C ASN A 5 1.70 -18.02 17.10
N PHE A 6 1.71 -16.70 16.80
CA PHE A 6 2.07 -16.19 15.48
C PHE A 6 3.49 -16.61 15.08
N GLY A 7 4.48 -16.38 15.96
CA GLY A 7 5.86 -16.79 15.72
C GLY A 7 6.05 -18.29 15.54
N GLN A 8 5.25 -19.11 16.24
CA GLN A 8 5.26 -20.56 16.10
C GLN A 8 4.76 -21.01 14.72
N ILE A 9 3.65 -20.44 14.23
CA ILE A 9 3.09 -20.75 12.90
C ILE A 9 4.10 -20.42 11.81
N VAL A 10 4.68 -19.23 11.84
CA VAL A 10 5.68 -18.80 10.84
C VAL A 10 6.93 -19.69 10.90
N SER A 11 7.45 -20.00 12.09
CA SER A 11 8.60 -20.87 12.25
C SER A 11 8.32 -22.31 11.78
N PHE A 12 7.12 -22.81 12.01
CA PHE A 12 6.69 -24.11 11.51
C PHE A 12 6.65 -24.17 9.98
N LEU A 13 6.09 -23.16 9.32
CA LEU A 13 6.01 -23.08 7.85
C LEU A 13 7.40 -23.01 7.22
N PHE A 14 8.32 -22.27 7.84
CA PHE A 14 9.73 -22.26 7.44
C PHE A 14 10.42 -23.60 7.68
N GLY A 15 10.12 -24.25 8.81
CA GLY A 15 10.59 -25.63 9.09
C GLY A 15 10.16 -26.59 7.99
N ILE A 16 8.91 -26.52 7.50
CA ILE A 16 8.45 -27.34 6.36
C ILE A 16 9.30 -27.09 5.12
N ALA A 17 9.57 -25.82 4.78
CA ALA A 17 10.38 -25.49 3.61
C ALA A 17 11.77 -26.10 3.72
N ASN A 18 12.44 -25.93 4.85
CA ASN A 18 13.78 -26.47 5.10
C ASN A 18 13.80 -28.01 5.17
N ASP A 19 12.78 -28.63 5.79
CA ASP A 19 12.73 -30.09 5.94
C ASP A 19 12.39 -30.81 4.61
N CYS A 20 11.63 -30.15 3.72
CA CYS A 20 11.08 -30.81 2.54
C CYS A 20 11.75 -30.38 1.22
N LEU A 21 12.26 -29.15 1.10
CA LEU A 21 12.58 -28.56 -0.20
C LEU A 21 14.07 -28.33 -0.44
N VAL A 22 14.90 -28.32 0.60
CA VAL A 22 16.31 -27.90 0.58
C VAL A 22 17.16 -28.60 -0.49
N ASP A 23 16.95 -29.88 -0.69
CA ASP A 23 17.76 -30.68 -1.63
C ASP A 23 17.25 -30.66 -3.07
N THR A 24 16.06 -30.08 -3.31
CA THR A 24 15.37 -30.20 -4.60
C THR A 24 15.04 -28.85 -5.24
N TYR A 25 14.89 -27.82 -4.45
CA TYR A 25 14.47 -26.48 -4.89
C TYR A 25 15.45 -25.41 -4.41
N ASP A 26 15.65 -24.40 -5.24
CA ASP A 26 16.33 -23.18 -4.79
C ASP A 26 15.43 -22.44 -3.79
N VAL A 27 16.04 -21.75 -2.83
CA VAL A 27 15.31 -21.01 -1.78
C VAL A 27 14.27 -20.04 -2.38
N GLY A 28 14.57 -19.42 -3.52
CA GLY A 28 13.64 -18.54 -4.24
C GLY A 28 12.37 -19.21 -4.75
N ASP A 29 12.38 -20.52 -4.94
CA ASP A 29 11.24 -21.29 -5.42
C ASP A 29 10.37 -21.87 -4.30
N TYR A 30 10.82 -21.84 -3.03
CA TYR A 30 10.06 -22.36 -1.89
C TYR A 30 8.66 -21.76 -1.80
N ARG A 31 8.52 -20.48 -2.08
CA ARG A 31 7.23 -19.78 -2.06
C ARG A 31 6.22 -20.36 -3.06
N LYS A 32 6.67 -20.89 -4.21
CA LYS A 32 5.81 -21.52 -5.23
C LYS A 32 5.16 -22.81 -4.75
N ILE A 33 5.62 -23.36 -3.62
CA ILE A 33 5.13 -24.59 -3.02
C ILE A 33 4.45 -24.31 -1.69
N ILE A 34 5.10 -23.56 -0.82
CA ILE A 34 4.60 -23.30 0.55
C ILE A 34 3.31 -22.46 0.53
N LEU A 35 3.26 -21.37 -0.24
CA LEU A 35 2.08 -20.49 -0.26
C LEU A 35 0.83 -21.19 -0.80
N PRO A 36 0.85 -21.87 -1.97
CA PRO A 36 -0.33 -22.60 -2.41
C PRO A 36 -0.73 -23.73 -1.45
N MET A 37 0.22 -24.43 -0.85
CA MET A 37 -0.10 -25.44 0.16
C MET A 37 -0.74 -24.86 1.42
N MET A 38 -0.34 -23.68 1.86
CA MET A 38 -1.01 -22.95 2.95
C MET A 38 -2.47 -22.65 2.59
N VAL A 39 -2.73 -22.14 1.38
CA VAL A 39 -4.08 -21.83 0.88
C VAL A 39 -4.92 -23.11 0.79
N ILE A 40 -4.38 -24.18 0.17
CA ILE A 40 -5.06 -25.47 0.03
C ILE A 40 -5.39 -26.06 1.40
N ARG A 41 -4.44 -26.05 2.35
CA ARG A 41 -4.68 -26.54 3.71
C ARG A 41 -5.74 -25.71 4.45
N ARG A 42 -5.75 -24.39 4.24
CA ARG A 42 -6.79 -23.50 4.79
C ARG A 42 -8.18 -23.90 4.28
N PHE A 43 -8.33 -24.06 2.97
CA PHE A 43 -9.60 -24.51 2.37
C PHE A 43 -10.01 -25.90 2.85
N ASP A 44 -9.07 -26.84 2.88
CA ASP A 44 -9.33 -28.21 3.37
C ASP A 44 -9.85 -28.20 4.81
N ALA A 45 -9.19 -27.44 5.70
CA ALA A 45 -9.57 -27.35 7.11
C ALA A 45 -10.96 -26.72 7.34
N VAL A 46 -11.33 -25.75 6.52
CA VAL A 46 -12.66 -25.11 6.56
C VAL A 46 -13.76 -26.07 6.08
N LEU A 47 -13.50 -26.86 5.02
CA LEU A 47 -14.45 -27.79 4.41
C LEU A 47 -14.57 -29.13 5.13
N GLU A 48 -13.57 -29.54 5.91
CA GLU A 48 -13.51 -30.85 6.57
C GLU A 48 -14.79 -31.23 7.32
N PRO A 49 -15.44 -30.35 8.13
CA PRO A 49 -16.65 -30.70 8.89
C PRO A 49 -17.88 -31.02 8.01
N THR A 50 -17.93 -30.50 6.79
CA THR A 50 -19.08 -30.64 5.87
C THR A 50 -18.82 -31.62 4.73
N LYS A 51 -17.59 -32.13 4.62
CA LYS A 51 -17.12 -33.01 3.52
C LYS A 51 -18.10 -34.15 3.20
N LYS A 52 -18.52 -34.89 4.23
CA LYS A 52 -19.46 -36.03 4.06
C LYS A 52 -20.81 -35.60 3.49
N LYS A 53 -21.31 -34.41 3.87
CA LYS A 53 -22.58 -33.88 3.35
C LYS A 53 -22.44 -33.47 1.88
N VAL A 54 -21.31 -32.87 1.51
CA VAL A 54 -21.00 -32.48 0.12
C VAL A 54 -20.91 -33.71 -0.77
N LEU A 55 -20.24 -34.78 -0.36
CA LEU A 55 -20.15 -36.03 -1.12
C LEU A 55 -21.52 -36.68 -1.32
N LYS A 56 -22.36 -36.72 -0.28
CA LYS A 56 -23.72 -37.25 -0.39
C LYS A 56 -24.58 -36.43 -1.39
N MET A 57 -24.46 -35.10 -1.36
CA MET A 57 -25.15 -34.23 -2.34
C MET A 57 -24.63 -34.49 -3.75
N LYS A 58 -23.31 -34.65 -3.92
CA LYS A 58 -22.70 -34.98 -5.22
C LYS A 58 -23.29 -36.26 -5.81
N GLU A 59 -23.38 -37.35 -5.03
CA GLU A 59 -23.99 -38.61 -5.47
C GLU A 59 -25.44 -38.41 -5.96
N GLN A 60 -26.21 -37.55 -5.29
CA GLN A 60 -27.59 -37.25 -5.68
C GLN A 60 -27.64 -36.45 -7.00
N LEU A 61 -26.77 -35.47 -7.17
CA LEU A 61 -26.70 -34.66 -8.37
C LEU A 61 -26.21 -35.48 -9.58
N ASP A 62 -25.21 -36.35 -9.36
CA ASP A 62 -24.72 -37.27 -10.38
C ASP A 62 -25.83 -38.25 -10.84
N ALA A 63 -26.60 -38.81 -9.90
CA ALA A 63 -27.75 -39.66 -10.20
C ALA A 63 -28.88 -38.93 -10.94
N ALA A 64 -29.01 -37.62 -10.73
CA ALA A 64 -29.96 -36.77 -11.44
C ALA A 64 -29.43 -36.25 -12.80
N GLY A 65 -28.17 -36.56 -13.17
CA GLY A 65 -27.55 -36.12 -14.42
C GLY A 65 -27.21 -34.62 -14.46
N ILE A 66 -27.09 -33.95 -13.29
CA ILE A 66 -26.76 -32.53 -13.18
C ILE A 66 -25.24 -32.38 -13.25
N THR A 67 -24.77 -31.63 -14.24
CA THR A 67 -23.34 -31.41 -14.48
C THR A 67 -22.80 -30.14 -13.85
N ASP A 68 -23.59 -29.07 -13.75
CA ASP A 68 -23.24 -27.84 -13.06
C ASP A 68 -23.67 -27.97 -11.59
N GLN A 69 -22.71 -28.28 -10.72
CA GLN A 69 -22.97 -28.68 -9.33
C GLN A 69 -22.42 -27.67 -8.31
N ASP A 70 -21.56 -26.73 -8.71
CA ASP A 70 -20.79 -25.91 -7.79
C ASP A 70 -21.71 -25.14 -6.81
N GLU A 71 -22.78 -24.50 -7.28
CA GLU A 71 -23.67 -23.74 -6.43
C GLU A 71 -24.35 -24.62 -5.36
N ALA A 72 -24.87 -25.80 -5.77
CA ALA A 72 -25.54 -26.72 -4.86
C ALA A 72 -24.57 -27.30 -3.82
N LEU A 73 -23.35 -27.68 -4.26
CA LEU A 73 -22.33 -28.24 -3.38
C LEU A 73 -21.76 -27.20 -2.41
N CYS A 74 -21.54 -25.97 -2.86
CA CYS A 74 -21.12 -24.85 -2.01
C CYS A 74 -22.20 -24.50 -0.96
N SER A 75 -23.49 -24.52 -1.35
CA SER A 75 -24.60 -24.33 -0.41
C SER A 75 -24.61 -25.38 0.70
N VAL A 76 -24.34 -26.64 0.38
CA VAL A 76 -24.26 -27.74 1.38
C VAL A 76 -22.98 -27.65 2.21
N ALA A 77 -21.89 -27.16 1.63
CA ALA A 77 -20.65 -26.87 2.36
C ALA A 77 -20.86 -25.73 3.38
N GLY A 78 -21.82 -24.83 3.12
CA GLY A 78 -22.05 -23.61 3.90
C GLY A 78 -20.97 -22.55 3.69
N GLU A 79 -20.23 -22.66 2.58
CA GLU A 79 -19.12 -21.78 2.20
C GLU A 79 -19.28 -21.37 0.72
N ALA A 80 -18.60 -20.30 0.32
CA ALA A 80 -18.60 -19.85 -1.08
C ALA A 80 -17.78 -20.77 -2.01
N PHE A 81 -17.22 -21.83 -1.48
CA PHE A 81 -16.41 -22.81 -2.18
C PHE A 81 -16.67 -24.21 -1.62
N CYS A 82 -16.33 -25.22 -2.39
CA CYS A 82 -16.51 -26.61 -1.99
C CYS A 82 -15.41 -27.51 -2.57
N ASN A 83 -15.37 -28.75 -2.13
CA ASN A 83 -14.54 -29.78 -2.72
C ASN A 83 -15.32 -31.09 -2.84
N SER A 84 -15.55 -31.53 -4.06
CA SER A 84 -16.34 -32.73 -4.42
C SER A 84 -15.50 -34.01 -4.61
N SER A 85 -14.17 -33.94 -4.39
CA SER A 85 -13.32 -35.14 -4.44
C SER A 85 -13.64 -36.10 -3.29
N PRO A 86 -13.33 -37.42 -3.38
CA PRO A 86 -13.55 -38.33 -2.28
C PRO A 86 -12.56 -38.16 -1.12
N TYR A 87 -11.55 -37.28 -1.25
CA TYR A 87 -10.45 -37.14 -0.31
C TYR A 87 -10.45 -35.79 0.42
N THR A 88 -9.89 -35.81 1.63
CA THR A 88 -9.29 -34.68 2.33
C THR A 88 -7.76 -34.78 2.23
N LEU A 89 -7.02 -33.73 2.61
CA LEU A 89 -5.56 -33.83 2.71
C LEU A 89 -5.12 -34.91 3.73
N SER A 90 -5.88 -35.07 4.82
CA SER A 90 -5.60 -36.07 5.83
C SER A 90 -5.75 -37.51 5.31
N ASP A 91 -6.69 -37.77 4.40
CA ASP A 91 -6.86 -39.08 3.75
C ASP A 91 -5.65 -39.41 2.87
N LEU A 92 -5.07 -38.43 2.21
CA LEU A 92 -3.91 -38.59 1.34
C LEU A 92 -2.62 -38.87 2.11
N LYS A 93 -2.51 -38.45 3.37
CA LYS A 93 -1.36 -38.74 4.24
C LYS A 93 -1.05 -40.23 4.37
N SER A 94 -2.06 -41.10 4.33
CA SER A 94 -1.92 -42.54 4.48
C SER A 94 -1.42 -43.26 3.22
N ARG A 95 -1.27 -42.59 2.10
CA ARG A 95 -0.85 -43.18 0.83
C ARG A 95 0.66 -43.44 0.82
N THR A 96 1.06 -44.68 0.65
CA THR A 96 2.48 -45.09 0.60
C THR A 96 3.04 -45.18 -0.82
N ASN A 97 2.18 -45.41 -1.83
CA ASN A 97 2.58 -45.47 -3.22
C ASN A 97 2.57 -44.07 -3.84
N GLN A 98 3.71 -43.56 -4.26
CA GLN A 98 3.87 -42.19 -4.79
C GLN A 98 3.06 -41.94 -6.06
N GLN A 99 2.99 -42.90 -6.99
CA GLN A 99 2.20 -42.76 -8.21
C GLN A 99 0.70 -42.63 -7.92
N GLN A 100 0.20 -43.44 -6.98
CA GLN A 100 -1.19 -43.37 -6.52
C GLN A 100 -1.45 -42.06 -5.76
N LEU A 101 -0.51 -41.64 -4.89
CA LEU A 101 -0.60 -40.38 -4.16
C LEU A 101 -0.70 -39.19 -5.12
N LYS A 102 0.15 -39.14 -6.14
CA LYS A 102 0.11 -38.09 -7.16
C LYS A 102 -1.26 -38.04 -7.86
N SER A 103 -1.77 -39.20 -8.29
CA SER A 103 -3.07 -39.28 -8.98
C SER A 103 -4.22 -38.86 -8.06
N ASP A 104 -4.23 -39.32 -6.81
CA ASP A 104 -5.25 -38.99 -5.81
C ASP A 104 -5.17 -37.51 -5.42
N PHE A 105 -3.98 -36.92 -5.34
CA PHE A 105 -3.80 -35.51 -5.04
C PHE A 105 -4.28 -34.62 -6.21
N ILE A 106 -4.01 -35.00 -7.46
CA ILE A 106 -4.55 -34.31 -8.63
C ILE A 106 -6.09 -34.37 -8.62
N LEU A 107 -6.67 -35.55 -8.33
CA LEU A 107 -8.12 -35.70 -8.20
C LEU A 107 -8.69 -34.85 -7.07
N TYR A 108 -7.99 -34.77 -5.94
CA TYR A 108 -8.34 -33.91 -4.82
C TYR A 108 -8.37 -32.43 -5.25
N LEU A 109 -7.35 -31.94 -5.93
CA LEU A 109 -7.30 -30.58 -6.43
C LEU A 109 -8.40 -30.30 -7.46
N ASN A 110 -8.70 -31.26 -8.35
CA ASN A 110 -9.77 -31.14 -9.35
C ASN A 110 -11.17 -31.12 -8.73
N GLY A 111 -11.32 -31.60 -7.52
CA GLY A 111 -12.59 -31.58 -6.80
C GLY A 111 -13.00 -30.21 -6.23
N PHE A 112 -12.11 -29.23 -6.20
CA PHE A 112 -12.46 -27.89 -5.78
C PHE A 112 -13.37 -27.18 -6.79
N SER A 113 -14.27 -26.33 -6.31
CA SER A 113 -15.11 -25.43 -7.12
C SER A 113 -14.27 -24.49 -7.99
N GLN A 114 -14.84 -23.98 -9.10
CA GLN A 114 -14.15 -23.23 -10.14
C GLN A 114 -13.38 -22.03 -9.60
N ASN A 115 -13.93 -21.31 -8.62
CA ASN A 115 -13.29 -20.15 -8.00
C ASN A 115 -11.97 -20.51 -7.26
N VAL A 116 -11.90 -21.68 -6.63
CA VAL A 116 -10.66 -22.19 -6.00
C VAL A 116 -9.70 -22.73 -7.07
N GLN A 117 -10.21 -23.37 -8.13
CA GLN A 117 -9.39 -23.80 -9.27
C GLN A 117 -8.63 -22.62 -9.90
N ASP A 118 -9.29 -21.46 -10.04
CA ASP A 118 -8.68 -20.25 -10.58
C ASP A 118 -7.56 -19.73 -9.65
N ILE A 119 -7.74 -19.81 -8.33
CA ILE A 119 -6.70 -19.45 -7.34
C ILE A 119 -5.49 -20.39 -7.45
N ILE A 120 -5.71 -21.71 -7.49
CA ILE A 120 -4.64 -22.72 -7.61
C ILE A 120 -3.86 -22.54 -8.92
N LYS A 121 -4.57 -22.19 -10.01
CA LYS A 121 -3.95 -21.90 -11.30
C LYS A 121 -3.00 -20.71 -11.24
N ARG A 122 -3.36 -19.65 -10.53
CA ARG A 122 -2.53 -18.44 -10.37
C ARG A 122 -1.21 -18.70 -9.64
N PHE A 123 -1.18 -19.66 -8.74
CA PHE A 123 0.07 -20.10 -8.10
C PHE A 123 0.94 -20.95 -9.00
N GLU A 124 0.46 -21.39 -10.19
CA GLU A 124 1.13 -22.38 -11.05
C GLU A 124 1.55 -23.67 -10.30
N PHE A 125 0.86 -23.98 -9.21
CA PHE A 125 1.23 -25.07 -8.30
C PHE A 125 1.16 -26.45 -8.98
N ARG A 126 0.25 -26.62 -9.95
CA ARG A 126 0.15 -27.88 -10.71
C ARG A 126 1.44 -28.25 -11.44
N ASN A 127 2.20 -27.25 -11.88
CA ASN A 127 3.49 -27.41 -12.54
C ASN A 127 4.57 -27.99 -11.63
N GLN A 128 4.35 -27.94 -10.30
CA GLN A 128 5.30 -28.46 -9.30
C GLN A 128 5.02 -29.91 -8.90
N ILE A 129 3.81 -30.43 -9.14
CA ILE A 129 3.36 -31.74 -8.63
C ILE A 129 4.23 -32.88 -9.17
N ASP A 130 4.61 -32.84 -10.42
CA ASP A 130 5.45 -33.86 -11.04
C ASP A 130 6.80 -33.94 -10.33
N LYS A 131 7.48 -32.81 -10.19
CA LYS A 131 8.78 -32.72 -9.51
C LYS A 131 8.69 -33.13 -8.04
N LEU A 132 7.63 -32.70 -7.31
CA LEU A 132 7.40 -33.09 -5.91
C LEU A 132 7.19 -34.60 -5.76
N SER A 133 6.52 -35.25 -6.72
CA SER A 133 6.28 -36.69 -6.72
C SER A 133 7.52 -37.49 -7.10
N GLU A 134 8.29 -37.04 -8.08
CA GLU A 134 9.53 -37.68 -8.55
C GLU A 134 10.62 -37.73 -7.47
N HIS A 135 10.64 -36.74 -6.57
CA HIS A 135 11.60 -36.66 -5.46
C HIS A 135 11.03 -37.13 -4.12
N ASP A 136 9.89 -37.81 -4.09
CA ASP A 136 9.21 -38.35 -2.87
C ASP A 136 8.81 -37.23 -1.86
N ILE A 137 8.75 -35.98 -2.27
CA ILE A 137 8.48 -34.82 -1.41
C ILE A 137 6.98 -34.64 -1.17
N LEU A 138 6.12 -34.98 -2.14
CA LEU A 138 4.68 -34.72 -2.06
C LEU A 138 4.04 -35.31 -0.80
N GLY A 139 4.35 -36.55 -0.46
CA GLY A 139 3.82 -37.22 0.72
C GLY A 139 4.32 -36.59 2.03
N LEU A 140 5.61 -36.25 2.07
CA LEU A 140 6.20 -35.55 3.20
C LEU A 140 5.55 -34.17 3.42
N LEU A 141 5.36 -33.42 2.35
CA LEU A 141 4.72 -32.08 2.37
C LEU A 141 3.28 -32.17 2.90
N ILE A 142 2.46 -33.09 2.37
CA ILE A 142 1.10 -33.33 2.86
C ILE A 142 1.11 -33.72 4.34
N SER A 143 2.03 -34.60 4.75
CA SER A 143 2.15 -35.02 6.15
C SER A 143 2.45 -33.85 7.09
N LYS A 144 3.37 -32.97 6.69
CA LYS A 144 3.74 -31.77 7.47
C LYS A 144 2.57 -30.79 7.56
N PHE A 145 1.91 -30.46 6.45
CA PHE A 145 0.77 -29.53 6.44
C PHE A 145 -0.49 -30.06 7.17
N THR A 146 -0.60 -31.37 7.35
CA THR A 146 -1.68 -32.01 8.13
C THR A 146 -1.28 -32.37 9.56
N ASP A 147 -0.12 -31.91 10.02
CA ASP A 147 0.31 -32.08 11.40
C ASP A 147 -0.59 -31.31 12.38
N SER A 148 -0.90 -31.91 13.51
CA SER A 148 -1.78 -31.31 14.52
C SER A 148 -1.13 -30.21 15.36
N SER A 149 0.16 -29.96 15.18
CA SER A 149 0.90 -28.93 15.91
C SER A 149 0.50 -27.50 15.51
N VAL A 150 -0.07 -27.32 14.30
CA VAL A 150 -0.52 -26.01 13.80
C VAL A 150 -1.94 -26.07 13.25
N ASN A 151 -2.78 -25.16 13.72
CA ASN A 151 -4.14 -25.00 13.23
C ASN A 151 -4.23 -23.85 12.22
N LEU A 152 -4.43 -24.14 10.95
CA LEU A 152 -4.68 -23.15 9.90
C LEU A 152 -6.19 -22.93 9.65
N SER A 153 -7.07 -23.52 10.47
CA SER A 153 -8.52 -23.35 10.32
C SER A 153 -9.03 -22.10 11.07
N ASN A 154 -10.18 -21.60 10.65
CA ASN A 154 -10.91 -20.53 11.33
C ASN A 154 -11.71 -21.02 12.56
N ARG A 155 -11.51 -22.28 12.97
CA ARG A 155 -12.16 -22.93 14.12
C ARG A 155 -11.13 -23.43 15.10
N PRO A 156 -11.39 -23.32 16.43
CA PRO A 156 -10.49 -23.88 17.44
C PRO A 156 -10.55 -25.42 17.44
N ILE A 157 -9.43 -26.04 17.79
CA ILE A 157 -9.32 -27.50 17.96
C ILE A 157 -9.33 -27.80 19.46
N TYR A 158 -10.19 -28.76 19.85
CA TYR A 158 -10.33 -29.23 21.22
C TYR A 158 -9.93 -30.70 21.32
N ASP A 159 -9.40 -31.10 22.48
CA ASP A 159 -9.16 -32.52 22.79
C ASP A 159 -10.47 -33.26 23.11
N ALA A 160 -10.37 -34.58 23.30
CA ALA A 160 -11.53 -35.42 23.66
C ALA A 160 -12.16 -35.04 25.02
N LYS A 161 -11.47 -34.27 25.85
CA LYS A 161 -11.94 -33.78 27.15
C LYS A 161 -12.53 -32.36 27.08
N GLY A 162 -12.55 -31.76 25.90
CA GLY A 162 -13.05 -30.39 25.68
C GLY A 162 -12.05 -29.28 26.03
N ASN A 163 -10.79 -29.57 26.25
CA ASN A 163 -9.75 -28.55 26.46
C ASN A 163 -9.29 -28.01 25.12
N LEU A 164 -9.05 -26.69 25.07
CA LEU A 164 -8.50 -26.04 23.88
C LEU A 164 -7.06 -26.52 23.62
N VAL A 165 -6.85 -27.19 22.48
CA VAL A 165 -5.53 -27.65 22.03
C VAL A 165 -4.86 -26.60 21.15
N GLN A 166 -5.60 -26.09 20.18
CA GLN A 166 -5.15 -25.05 19.24
C GLN A 166 -6.23 -23.98 19.05
N PRO A 167 -5.89 -22.70 19.19
CA PRO A 167 -6.84 -21.63 18.91
C PRO A 167 -7.17 -21.56 17.41
N ALA A 168 -8.33 -20.97 17.11
CA ALA A 168 -8.68 -20.61 15.74
C ALA A 168 -7.68 -19.60 15.18
N LEU A 169 -7.37 -19.71 13.91
CA LEU A 169 -6.63 -18.73 13.15
C LEU A 169 -7.63 -17.88 12.37
N ASP A 170 -7.91 -16.66 12.86
CA ASP A 170 -8.79 -15.73 12.15
C ASP A 170 -8.17 -15.27 10.81
N ASN A 171 -9.00 -14.79 9.89
CA ASN A 171 -8.57 -14.43 8.54
C ASN A 171 -7.55 -13.29 8.54
N HIS A 172 -7.71 -12.34 9.46
CA HIS A 172 -6.77 -11.24 9.57
C HIS A 172 -5.37 -11.72 10.00
N THR A 173 -5.32 -12.60 11.00
CA THR A 173 -4.04 -13.21 11.44
C THR A 173 -3.44 -14.08 10.33
N MET A 174 -4.27 -14.79 9.56
CA MET A 174 -3.80 -15.57 8.41
C MET A 174 -3.17 -14.68 7.33
N GLY A 175 -3.77 -13.53 7.01
CA GLY A 175 -3.18 -12.53 6.10
C GLY A 175 -1.79 -12.09 6.58
N THR A 176 -1.66 -11.77 7.86
CA THR A 176 -0.35 -11.41 8.46
C THR A 176 0.68 -12.56 8.40
N VAL A 177 0.24 -13.82 8.54
CA VAL A 177 1.11 -15.00 8.37
C VAL A 177 1.61 -15.10 6.92
N PHE A 178 0.75 -14.90 5.92
CA PHE A 178 1.17 -14.88 4.52
C PHE A 178 2.21 -13.79 4.25
N GLU A 179 1.95 -12.58 4.69
CA GLU A 179 2.88 -11.44 4.52
C GLU A 179 4.25 -11.72 5.15
N GLU A 180 4.27 -12.26 6.36
CA GLU A 180 5.53 -12.60 7.06
C GLU A 180 6.29 -13.74 6.37
N VAL A 181 5.59 -14.75 5.86
CA VAL A 181 6.19 -15.85 5.10
C VAL A 181 6.80 -15.33 3.80
N ILE A 182 6.07 -14.51 3.05
CA ILE A 182 6.59 -13.89 1.81
C ILE A 182 7.81 -13.00 2.11
N ARG A 183 7.72 -12.16 3.16
CA ARG A 183 8.82 -11.29 3.58
C ARG A 183 10.10 -12.08 3.86
N LYS A 184 10.00 -13.15 4.64
CA LYS A 184 11.16 -13.98 4.97
C LYS A 184 11.75 -14.68 3.75
N PHE A 185 10.93 -15.22 2.84
CA PHE A 185 11.45 -15.80 1.59
C PHE A 185 12.16 -14.77 0.72
N ASN A 186 11.67 -13.53 0.67
CA ASN A 186 12.33 -12.45 -0.07
C ASN A 186 13.67 -12.05 0.59
N GLU A 187 13.76 -12.02 1.92
CA GLU A 187 15.01 -11.75 2.63
C GLU A 187 16.08 -12.82 2.38
N GLU A 188 15.70 -14.10 2.43
CA GLU A 188 16.63 -15.22 2.21
C GLU A 188 17.17 -15.25 0.78
N THR A 189 16.42 -14.74 -0.19
CA THR A 189 16.80 -14.74 -1.61
C THR A 189 17.49 -13.46 -2.07
N ASN A 190 17.66 -12.46 -1.20
CA ASN A 190 18.11 -11.12 -1.57
C ASN A 190 17.31 -10.49 -2.74
N ILE A 191 16.10 -10.99 -2.97
CA ILE A 191 15.18 -10.39 -3.94
C ILE A 191 14.62 -9.13 -3.28
N THR A 192 15.26 -8.00 -3.57
CA THR A 192 14.65 -6.69 -3.38
C THR A 192 13.58 -6.53 -4.47
N ASP A 193 12.38 -7.02 -4.21
CA ASP A 193 11.21 -6.67 -5.01
C ASP A 193 10.94 -5.17 -4.82
N ALA A 194 11.67 -4.36 -5.58
CA ALA A 194 11.48 -2.91 -5.60
C ALA A 194 10.01 -2.63 -5.98
N GLY A 195 9.28 -2.03 -5.06
CA GLY A 195 7.89 -1.62 -5.27
C GLY A 195 6.81 -2.56 -4.70
N ARG A 196 7.15 -3.74 -4.18
CA ARG A 196 6.19 -4.59 -3.44
C ARG A 196 6.37 -4.39 -1.95
N HIS A 197 5.67 -3.42 -1.40
CA HIS A 197 5.74 -3.08 0.01
C HIS A 197 4.48 -3.57 0.73
N PHE A 198 4.62 -4.57 1.59
CA PHE A 198 3.56 -4.88 2.55
C PHE A 198 3.46 -3.73 3.55
N THR A 199 2.25 -3.23 3.73
CA THR A 199 2.01 -2.14 4.66
C THR A 199 1.99 -2.68 6.09
N PRO A 200 2.89 -2.24 6.98
CA PRO A 200 2.91 -2.69 8.36
C PRO A 200 1.58 -2.42 9.07
N ARG A 201 1.20 -3.34 9.94
CA ARG A 201 -0.08 -3.32 10.66
C ARG A 201 -0.36 -2.01 11.37
N ASP A 202 0.63 -1.46 12.04
CA ASP A 202 0.54 -0.20 12.77
C ASP A 202 0.22 1.00 11.84
N ILE A 203 0.75 0.99 10.62
CA ILE A 203 0.42 1.98 9.59
C ILE A 203 -0.99 1.77 9.05
N VAL A 204 -1.39 0.53 8.79
CA VAL A 204 -2.77 0.22 8.34
C VAL A 204 -3.80 0.68 9.37
N GLU A 205 -3.54 0.43 10.65
CA GLU A 205 -4.41 0.89 11.74
C GLU A 205 -4.49 2.42 11.82
N LEU A 206 -3.37 3.13 11.61
CA LEU A 206 -3.36 4.59 11.54
C LEU A 206 -4.18 5.10 10.34
N ILE A 207 -3.99 4.52 9.15
CA ILE A 207 -4.74 4.85 7.94
C ILE A 207 -6.24 4.69 8.15
N THR A 208 -6.66 3.57 8.76
CA THR A 208 -8.08 3.29 9.01
C THR A 208 -8.68 4.23 10.06
N ASP A 209 -7.94 4.58 11.10
CA ASP A 209 -8.37 5.58 12.08
C ASP A 209 -8.55 6.96 11.42
N LEU A 210 -7.60 7.41 10.60
CA LEU A 210 -7.68 8.67 9.85
C LEU A 210 -8.80 8.68 8.80
N ALA A 211 -9.17 7.52 8.27
CA ALA A 211 -10.28 7.41 7.33
C ALA A 211 -11.65 7.51 8.00
N PHE A 212 -11.88 6.83 9.12
CA PHE A 212 -13.22 6.60 9.67
C PHE A 212 -13.54 7.47 10.86
N VAL A 213 -12.60 7.68 11.79
CA VAL A 213 -12.89 8.41 13.04
C VAL A 213 -13.30 9.86 12.80
N PRO A 214 -12.70 10.61 11.86
CA PRO A 214 -13.10 12.00 11.59
C PRO A 214 -14.54 12.16 11.09
N VAL A 215 -15.12 11.11 10.54
CA VAL A 215 -16.48 11.15 9.96
C VAL A 215 -17.48 10.24 10.69
N LYS A 216 -17.09 9.76 11.87
CA LYS A 216 -17.91 8.83 12.68
C LYS A 216 -19.34 9.31 12.90
N ASP A 217 -19.53 10.61 13.13
CA ASP A 217 -20.85 11.21 13.34
C ASP A 217 -21.71 11.26 12.07
N LYS A 218 -21.09 11.17 10.89
CA LYS A 218 -21.75 11.16 9.58
C LYS A 218 -22.09 9.75 9.10
N ILE A 219 -21.56 8.70 9.76
CA ILE A 219 -21.82 7.30 9.41
C ILE A 219 -23.29 6.97 9.70
N GLN A 220 -23.96 6.36 8.73
CA GLN A 220 -25.35 5.94 8.80
C GLN A 220 -25.46 4.42 8.68
N SER A 221 -26.60 3.86 9.10
CA SER A 221 -26.92 2.44 8.88
C SER A 221 -27.24 2.20 7.40
N THR A 222 -26.21 1.97 6.60
CA THR A 222 -26.29 1.76 5.15
C THR A 222 -25.11 0.92 4.67
N THR A 223 -25.02 0.71 3.35
CA THR A 223 -23.91 0.03 2.71
C THR A 223 -22.79 1.02 2.35
N TYR A 224 -21.57 0.67 2.70
CA TYR A 224 -20.35 1.39 2.35
C TYR A 224 -19.44 0.54 1.46
N ARG A 225 -18.79 1.18 0.51
CA ARG A 225 -17.87 0.57 -0.44
C ARG A 225 -16.45 1.08 -0.13
N ILE A 226 -15.55 0.14 0.15
CA ILE A 226 -14.14 0.42 0.45
C ILE A 226 -13.29 -0.14 -0.71
N TYR A 227 -12.35 0.65 -1.21
CA TYR A 227 -11.51 0.30 -2.37
C TYR A 227 -10.03 0.45 -2.05
N ASP A 228 -9.24 -0.50 -2.57
CA ASP A 228 -7.78 -0.44 -2.61
C ASP A 228 -7.29 -0.82 -4.01
N GLY A 229 -6.68 0.14 -4.72
CA GLY A 229 -6.17 -0.04 -6.08
C GLY A 229 -4.83 -0.77 -6.18
N ALA A 230 -4.19 -1.07 -5.05
CA ALA A 230 -2.94 -1.83 -4.94
C ALA A 230 -3.02 -2.76 -3.73
N CYS A 231 -4.06 -3.61 -3.70
CA CYS A 231 -4.51 -4.27 -2.48
C CYS A 231 -3.55 -5.36 -1.95
N GLY A 232 -2.57 -5.79 -2.74
CA GLY A 232 -1.64 -6.85 -2.32
C GLY A 232 -2.38 -8.11 -1.88
N THR A 233 -2.14 -8.54 -0.65
CA THR A 233 -2.81 -9.67 -0.01
C THR A 233 -4.21 -9.35 0.55
N GLY A 234 -4.70 -8.11 0.40
CA GLY A 234 -5.99 -7.68 0.93
C GLY A 234 -5.98 -7.27 2.42
N GLY A 235 -4.80 -7.23 3.04
CA GLY A 235 -4.68 -6.95 4.48
C GLY A 235 -5.27 -5.61 4.91
N MET A 236 -5.06 -4.54 4.11
CA MET A 236 -5.63 -3.22 4.40
C MET A 236 -7.16 -3.22 4.33
N LEU A 237 -7.74 -3.88 3.33
CA LEU A 237 -9.20 -4.01 3.19
C LEU A 237 -9.82 -4.74 4.39
N THR A 238 -9.20 -5.83 4.85
CA THR A 238 -9.65 -6.61 6.01
C THR A 238 -9.64 -5.80 7.30
N VAL A 239 -8.58 -5.03 7.53
CA VAL A 239 -8.48 -4.15 8.70
C VAL A 239 -9.49 -3.02 8.64
N ALA A 240 -9.67 -2.42 7.45
CA ALA A 240 -10.63 -1.35 7.22
C ALA A 240 -12.06 -1.80 7.50
N GLU A 241 -12.44 -3.01 7.08
CA GLU A 241 -13.75 -3.60 7.39
C GLU A 241 -13.98 -3.71 8.90
N GLY A 242 -13.06 -4.36 9.61
CA GLY A 242 -13.15 -4.52 11.06
C GLY A 242 -13.25 -3.17 11.79
N ARG A 243 -12.40 -2.21 11.41
CA ARG A 243 -12.38 -0.89 12.04
C ARG A 243 -13.65 -0.09 11.76
N MET A 244 -14.16 -0.15 10.54
CA MET A 244 -15.43 0.50 10.18
C MET A 244 -16.62 -0.09 10.96
N GLN A 245 -16.66 -1.41 11.14
CA GLN A 245 -17.67 -2.09 11.95
C GLN A 245 -17.60 -1.66 13.42
N GLU A 246 -16.37 -1.56 14.01
CA GLU A 246 -16.16 -1.09 15.37
C GLU A 246 -16.69 0.34 15.55
N VAL A 247 -16.24 1.28 14.69
CA VAL A 247 -16.68 2.68 14.72
C VAL A 247 -18.20 2.79 14.58
N ALA A 248 -18.79 2.08 13.63
CA ALA A 248 -20.24 2.10 13.44
C ALA A 248 -20.99 1.58 14.68
N LYS A 249 -20.50 0.50 15.28
CA LYS A 249 -21.10 -0.10 16.50
C LYS A 249 -21.03 0.84 17.70
N GLU A 250 -19.93 1.57 17.89
CA GLU A 250 -19.79 2.58 18.95
C GLU A 250 -20.88 3.65 18.87
N PHE A 251 -21.36 3.97 17.67
CA PHE A 251 -22.43 4.94 17.41
C PHE A 251 -23.81 4.30 17.20
N GLY A 252 -23.97 3.01 17.53
CA GLY A 252 -25.24 2.29 17.41
C GLY A 252 -25.73 2.15 15.97
N LYS A 253 -24.81 2.15 14.98
CA LYS A 253 -25.11 2.00 13.56
C LYS A 253 -24.87 0.56 13.10
N ASN A 254 -25.71 0.09 12.19
CA ASN A 254 -25.55 -1.20 11.52
C ASN A 254 -25.14 -0.95 10.07
N VAL A 255 -23.90 -1.28 9.72
CA VAL A 255 -23.34 -1.04 8.39
C VAL A 255 -23.11 -2.35 7.64
N SER A 256 -23.36 -2.36 6.35
CA SER A 256 -22.89 -3.39 5.42
C SER A 256 -21.67 -2.84 4.69
N ILE A 257 -20.62 -3.63 4.60
CA ILE A 257 -19.35 -3.18 4.00
C ILE A 257 -19.04 -4.08 2.82
N HIS A 258 -18.77 -3.46 1.66
CA HIS A 258 -18.36 -4.16 0.46
C HIS A 258 -16.93 -3.74 0.13
N LEU A 259 -16.03 -4.72 0.11
CA LEU A 259 -14.61 -4.54 -0.18
C LEU A 259 -14.35 -4.73 -1.67
N TYR A 260 -13.50 -3.87 -2.22
CA TYR A 260 -13.06 -3.91 -3.62
C TYR A 260 -11.55 -3.76 -3.66
N GLY A 261 -10.88 -4.62 -4.40
CA GLY A 261 -9.43 -4.58 -4.51
C GLY A 261 -8.96 -4.84 -5.93
N GLN A 262 -7.82 -4.27 -6.29
CA GLN A 262 -7.15 -4.57 -7.53
C GLN A 262 -5.68 -4.88 -7.29
N GLU A 263 -5.19 -5.96 -7.93
CA GLU A 263 -3.83 -6.44 -7.78
C GLU A 263 -3.32 -7.03 -9.11
N ASN A 264 -2.07 -6.75 -9.45
CA ASN A 264 -1.44 -7.18 -10.71
C ASN A 264 -0.48 -8.36 -10.56
N SER A 265 -0.19 -8.80 -9.34
CA SER A 265 0.63 -9.97 -9.05
C SER A 265 -0.26 -11.21 -8.88
N ASP A 266 0.01 -12.26 -9.64
CA ASP A 266 -0.74 -13.52 -9.57
C ASP A 266 -0.78 -14.10 -8.14
N GLU A 267 0.35 -14.07 -7.45
CA GLU A 267 0.52 -14.65 -6.11
C GLU A 267 -0.27 -13.87 -5.04
N THR A 268 -0.08 -12.54 -4.96
CA THR A 268 -0.77 -11.71 -3.97
C THR A 268 -2.26 -11.61 -4.25
N TYR A 269 -2.67 -11.55 -5.53
CA TYR A 269 -4.06 -11.66 -5.94
C TYR A 269 -4.72 -12.97 -5.49
N ALA A 270 -4.02 -14.12 -5.69
CA ALA A 270 -4.54 -15.42 -5.28
C ALA A 270 -4.74 -15.50 -3.76
N ILE A 271 -3.81 -14.93 -2.98
CA ILE A 271 -3.92 -14.85 -1.54
C ILE A 271 -5.09 -13.97 -1.12
N ALA A 272 -5.19 -12.75 -1.66
CA ALA A 272 -6.29 -11.83 -1.34
C ALA A 272 -7.66 -12.47 -1.62
N ARG A 273 -7.79 -13.10 -2.79
CA ARG A 273 -9.03 -13.77 -3.17
C ARG A 273 -9.36 -14.98 -2.29
N SER A 274 -8.35 -15.76 -1.90
CA SER A 274 -8.54 -16.91 -0.99
C SER A 274 -9.02 -16.46 0.39
N ASP A 275 -8.46 -15.37 0.91
CA ASP A 275 -8.86 -14.82 2.21
C ASP A 275 -10.32 -14.33 2.20
N MET A 276 -10.75 -13.67 1.13
CA MET A 276 -12.15 -13.25 0.94
C MET A 276 -13.10 -14.45 0.86
N LEU A 277 -12.71 -15.53 0.17
CA LEU A 277 -13.52 -16.75 0.11
C LEU A 277 -13.74 -17.38 1.49
N VAL A 278 -12.68 -17.48 2.31
CA VAL A 278 -12.74 -18.08 3.65
C VAL A 278 -13.56 -17.25 4.64
N LYS A 279 -13.71 -15.95 4.40
CA LYS A 279 -14.61 -15.08 5.18
C LYS A 279 -16.10 -15.43 5.02
N GLY A 280 -16.45 -16.31 4.10
CA GLY A 280 -17.84 -16.68 3.80
C GLY A 280 -18.56 -15.71 2.87
N GLU A 281 -17.84 -14.79 2.27
CA GLU A 281 -18.36 -13.72 1.42
C GLU A 281 -18.00 -13.95 -0.05
N GLY A 282 -18.44 -15.07 -0.64
CA GLY A 282 -18.11 -15.46 -2.01
C GLY A 282 -18.38 -14.40 -3.07
N VAL A 283 -19.37 -13.54 -2.84
CA VAL A 283 -19.66 -12.38 -3.69
C VAL A 283 -18.52 -11.37 -3.60
N GLN A 284 -17.95 -11.13 -2.42
CA GLN A 284 -16.85 -10.18 -2.23
C GLN A 284 -15.52 -10.68 -2.82
N ALA A 285 -15.29 -11.98 -2.87
CA ALA A 285 -14.12 -12.53 -3.55
C ALA A 285 -14.07 -12.17 -5.05
N ASN A 286 -15.23 -11.94 -5.68
CA ASN A 286 -15.32 -11.48 -7.07
C ASN A 286 -15.02 -9.98 -7.21
N ASN A 287 -15.02 -9.23 -6.12
CA ASN A 287 -14.63 -7.81 -6.11
C ASN A 287 -13.11 -7.61 -6.04
N ILE A 288 -12.33 -8.69 -5.98
CA ILE A 288 -10.87 -8.61 -6.16
C ILE A 288 -10.58 -8.85 -7.63
N PHE A 289 -10.10 -7.80 -8.32
CA PHE A 289 -9.82 -7.83 -9.75
C PHE A 289 -8.32 -8.05 -10.02
N PHE A 290 -8.03 -8.91 -10.99
CA PHE A 290 -6.65 -9.15 -11.44
C PHE A 290 -6.29 -8.25 -12.61
N GLY A 291 -5.28 -7.41 -12.45
CA GLY A 291 -4.78 -6.54 -13.49
C GLY A 291 -4.19 -5.24 -12.97
N SER A 292 -3.49 -4.52 -13.84
CA SER A 292 -2.93 -3.22 -13.49
C SER A 292 -4.03 -2.17 -13.31
N THR A 293 -4.04 -1.49 -12.19
CA THR A 293 -4.92 -0.35 -11.90
C THR A 293 -4.74 0.80 -12.89
N ILE A 294 -3.54 0.92 -13.46
CA ILE A 294 -3.20 1.99 -14.40
C ILE A 294 -3.78 1.65 -15.79
N SER A 295 -3.39 0.52 -16.38
CA SER A 295 -3.70 0.20 -17.78
C SER A 295 -4.91 -0.72 -17.98
N ASN A 296 -5.42 -1.36 -16.93
CA ASN A 296 -6.54 -2.30 -16.98
C ASN A 296 -7.46 -2.12 -15.75
N ASP A 297 -8.13 -0.98 -15.67
CA ASP A 297 -9.03 -0.63 -14.55
C ASP A 297 -10.25 -1.54 -14.50
N GLY A 298 -10.27 -2.47 -13.55
CA GLY A 298 -11.37 -3.40 -13.33
C GLY A 298 -12.64 -2.76 -12.75
N PHE A 299 -12.55 -1.49 -12.33
CA PHE A 299 -13.64 -0.75 -11.69
C PHE A 299 -13.93 0.57 -12.41
N SER A 300 -13.82 0.56 -13.74
CA SER A 300 -14.13 1.72 -14.57
C SER A 300 -15.58 2.17 -14.35
N GLY A 301 -15.78 3.46 -14.06
CA GLY A 301 -17.10 4.03 -13.79
C GLY A 301 -17.67 3.75 -12.38
N GLU A 302 -17.00 2.92 -11.58
CA GLU A 302 -17.40 2.67 -10.20
C GLU A 302 -16.92 3.78 -9.25
N THR A 303 -17.67 3.99 -8.16
CA THR A 303 -17.34 4.98 -7.14
C THR A 303 -17.41 4.38 -5.73
N PHE A 304 -16.59 4.91 -4.83
CA PHE A 304 -16.39 4.36 -3.50
C PHE A 304 -16.53 5.42 -2.41
N ASP A 305 -16.93 5.00 -1.21
CA ASP A 305 -17.06 5.88 -0.04
C ASP A 305 -15.70 6.13 0.61
N PHE A 306 -14.89 5.07 0.72
CA PHE A 306 -13.56 5.12 1.29
C PHE A 306 -12.57 4.43 0.37
N MET A 307 -11.40 5.04 0.21
CA MET A 307 -10.32 4.48 -0.59
C MET A 307 -9.04 4.55 0.22
N LEU A 308 -8.43 3.40 0.45
CA LEU A 308 -7.25 3.22 1.29
C LEU A 308 -6.22 2.48 0.46
N SER A 309 -5.01 3.00 0.32
CA SER A 309 -4.00 2.34 -0.50
C SER A 309 -2.58 2.66 -0.05
N ASN A 310 -1.69 1.72 -0.32
CA ASN A 310 -0.24 1.93 -0.32
C ASN A 310 0.27 1.53 -1.71
N PRO A 311 0.16 2.43 -2.71
CA PRO A 311 0.55 2.12 -4.08
C PRO A 311 2.07 1.90 -4.21
N PRO A 312 2.53 1.18 -5.24
CA PRO A 312 3.94 1.06 -5.52
C PRO A 312 4.53 2.44 -5.87
N PHE A 313 5.69 2.76 -5.29
CA PHE A 313 6.46 3.95 -5.60
C PHE A 313 7.91 3.59 -5.94
N GLY A 314 8.56 4.42 -6.78
CA GLY A 314 9.92 4.18 -7.23
C GLY A 314 10.06 3.02 -8.23
N THR A 315 8.97 2.49 -8.78
CA THR A 315 8.97 1.41 -9.76
C THR A 315 8.47 1.92 -11.11
N PRO A 316 9.23 1.75 -12.21
CA PRO A 316 8.78 2.22 -13.51
C PRO A 316 7.51 1.52 -14.01
N TRP A 317 6.55 2.30 -14.54
CA TRP A 317 5.28 1.80 -15.10
C TRP A 317 5.28 1.63 -16.63
N LYS A 318 6.45 1.31 -17.22
CA LYS A 318 6.61 1.08 -18.66
C LYS A 318 5.75 -0.07 -19.20
N THR A 319 5.43 -1.05 -18.37
CA THR A 319 4.56 -2.18 -18.73
C THR A 319 3.16 -1.72 -19.06
N ASP A 320 2.68 -0.66 -18.42
CA ASP A 320 1.36 -0.08 -18.69
C ASP A 320 1.30 0.62 -20.04
N LEU A 321 2.36 1.32 -20.43
CA LEU A 321 2.47 1.90 -21.78
C LEU A 321 2.44 0.83 -22.87
N LYS A 322 3.09 -0.33 -22.63
CA LYS A 322 3.03 -1.47 -23.54
C LYS A 322 1.62 -2.07 -23.60
N ALA A 323 0.93 -2.16 -22.47
CA ALA A 323 -0.45 -2.66 -22.42
C ALA A 323 -1.42 -1.75 -23.21
N TRP A 324 -1.16 -0.46 -23.29
CA TRP A 324 -1.90 0.48 -24.15
C TRP A 324 -1.44 0.51 -25.61
N GLY A 325 -0.57 -0.41 -26.04
CA GLY A 325 -0.10 -0.50 -27.43
C GLY A 325 1.25 0.16 -27.68
N ASP A 326 2.10 0.23 -26.67
CA ASP A 326 3.45 0.82 -26.70
C ASP A 326 3.44 2.31 -27.08
N ILE A 327 2.41 3.02 -26.60
CA ILE A 327 2.23 4.46 -26.82
C ILE A 327 3.18 5.30 -25.97
N LYS A 328 3.37 6.55 -26.37
CA LYS A 328 4.10 7.53 -25.57
C LYS A 328 3.21 8.10 -24.45
N LYS A 329 3.83 8.59 -23.40
CA LYS A 329 3.17 9.22 -22.24
C LYS A 329 2.15 10.31 -22.62
N ASP A 330 2.49 11.11 -23.62
CA ASP A 330 1.67 12.24 -24.11
C ASP A 330 0.50 11.79 -24.99
N GLU A 331 0.49 10.55 -25.44
CA GLU A 331 -0.59 9.96 -26.25
C GLU A 331 -1.66 9.27 -25.39
N ILE A 332 -1.46 9.20 -24.07
CA ILE A 332 -2.46 8.66 -23.14
C ILE A 332 -3.71 9.55 -23.14
N THR A 333 -4.87 8.93 -23.39
CA THR A 333 -6.19 9.61 -23.44
C THR A 333 -7.11 9.23 -22.28
N ASP A 334 -6.64 8.42 -21.33
CA ASP A 334 -7.43 7.99 -20.18
C ASP A 334 -7.89 9.19 -19.34
N THR A 335 -9.20 9.34 -19.17
CA THR A 335 -9.83 10.47 -18.48
C THR A 335 -9.56 10.52 -16.98
N ARG A 336 -9.01 9.47 -16.38
CA ARG A 336 -8.51 9.49 -15.00
C ARG A 336 -7.22 10.29 -14.88
N PHE A 337 -6.42 10.34 -15.95
CA PHE A 337 -5.07 10.94 -15.99
C PHE A 337 -4.99 12.18 -16.89
N ARG A 338 -5.99 12.40 -17.73
CA ARG A 338 -6.18 13.64 -18.48
C ARG A 338 -7.58 14.17 -18.21
N VAL A 339 -7.64 15.26 -17.49
CA VAL A 339 -8.90 15.85 -17.04
C VAL A 339 -9.17 17.17 -17.78
N ASN A 340 -10.43 17.49 -18.04
CA ASN A 340 -10.80 18.84 -18.46
C ASN A 340 -10.81 19.72 -17.21
N TYR A 341 -9.88 20.64 -17.12
CA TYR A 341 -9.75 21.53 -15.99
C TYR A 341 -9.69 22.99 -16.46
N LYS A 342 -10.63 23.82 -15.98
CA LYS A 342 -10.79 25.23 -16.42
C LYS A 342 -10.93 25.39 -17.94
N GLY A 343 -11.49 24.38 -18.63
CA GLY A 343 -11.70 24.39 -20.08
C GLY A 343 -10.51 23.88 -20.90
N GLU A 344 -9.44 23.47 -20.27
CA GLU A 344 -8.23 22.95 -20.93
C GLU A 344 -8.03 21.46 -20.67
N ASP A 345 -7.34 20.79 -21.59
CA ASP A 345 -6.85 19.42 -21.39
C ASP A 345 -5.65 19.44 -20.44
N PHE A 346 -5.88 18.95 -19.22
CA PHE A 346 -4.95 19.02 -18.12
C PHE A 346 -4.36 17.66 -17.78
N SER A 347 -3.08 17.47 -18.10
CA SER A 347 -2.38 16.20 -17.88
C SER A 347 -1.89 16.07 -16.44
N LEU A 348 -2.28 14.97 -15.79
CA LEU A 348 -1.85 14.57 -14.44
C LEU A 348 -0.73 13.52 -14.48
N ILE A 349 -0.22 13.18 -15.66
CA ILE A 349 0.65 12.03 -15.90
C ILE A 349 2.07 12.32 -15.45
N PRO A 350 2.64 11.56 -14.49
CA PRO A 350 4.00 11.73 -13.98
C PRO A 350 5.06 11.19 -14.95
N ASP A 351 6.32 11.30 -14.56
CA ASP A 351 7.40 10.61 -15.25
C ASP A 351 7.32 9.10 -15.05
N ILE A 352 7.89 8.34 -16.01
CA ILE A 352 7.74 6.88 -16.07
C ILE A 352 8.36 6.16 -14.86
N GLY A 353 9.26 6.81 -14.14
CA GLY A 353 9.99 6.21 -13.01
C GLY A 353 9.16 6.00 -11.74
N ASP A 354 8.02 6.68 -11.58
CA ASP A 354 7.23 6.63 -10.35
C ASP A 354 5.71 6.75 -10.62
N PRO A 355 4.93 5.69 -10.38
CA PRO A 355 3.50 5.65 -10.69
C PRO A 355 2.60 6.16 -9.56
N GLN A 356 3.10 6.47 -8.37
CA GLN A 356 2.27 6.75 -7.20
C GLN A 356 1.21 7.84 -7.45
N MET A 357 1.54 8.86 -8.22
CA MET A 357 0.60 9.93 -8.57
C MET A 357 -0.51 9.48 -9.54
N LEU A 358 -0.29 8.42 -10.34
CA LEU A 358 -1.36 7.80 -11.15
C LEU A 358 -2.37 7.04 -10.28
N PHE A 359 -1.90 6.38 -9.22
CA PHE A 359 -2.80 5.73 -8.26
C PHE A 359 -3.66 6.76 -7.54
N LEU A 360 -3.08 7.89 -7.09
CA LEU A 360 -3.84 8.98 -6.47
C LEU A 360 -4.84 9.60 -7.45
N ALA A 361 -4.47 9.82 -8.72
CA ALA A 361 -5.40 10.30 -9.74
C ALA A 361 -6.54 9.30 -9.99
N ASN A 362 -6.24 8.00 -10.01
CA ASN A 362 -7.24 6.94 -10.13
C ASN A 362 -8.23 6.98 -8.95
N THR A 363 -7.78 7.06 -7.71
CA THR A 363 -8.66 7.11 -6.52
C THR A 363 -9.51 8.39 -6.52
N ILE A 364 -8.96 9.54 -6.90
CA ILE A 364 -9.70 10.79 -7.04
C ILE A 364 -10.84 10.66 -8.08
N SER A 365 -10.57 10.01 -9.21
CA SER A 365 -11.57 9.79 -10.26
C SER A 365 -12.78 8.97 -9.79
N LYS A 366 -12.59 8.16 -8.76
CA LYS A 366 -13.59 7.24 -8.18
C LYS A 366 -14.33 7.82 -6.96
N MET A 367 -14.17 9.09 -6.66
CA MET A 367 -14.89 9.73 -5.55
C MET A 367 -16.38 9.90 -5.84
N LYS A 368 -17.24 9.53 -4.90
CA LYS A 368 -18.69 9.84 -4.92
C LYS A 368 -18.90 11.35 -4.74
N LYS A 369 -19.69 11.95 -5.63
CA LYS A 369 -19.93 13.41 -5.61
C LYS A 369 -21.24 13.80 -4.91
N ASN A 370 -22.25 12.95 -4.96
CA ASN A 370 -23.64 13.28 -4.62
C ASN A 370 -24.15 12.64 -3.32
N THR A 371 -23.26 12.32 -2.37
CA THR A 371 -23.64 11.82 -1.05
C THR A 371 -23.30 12.85 0.04
N ALA A 372 -23.98 12.77 1.19
CA ALA A 372 -23.73 13.67 2.33
C ALA A 372 -22.30 13.49 2.90
N LEU A 373 -21.82 12.24 2.92
CA LEU A 373 -20.46 11.90 3.35
C LEU A 373 -19.40 12.28 2.30
N GLY A 374 -19.75 12.20 1.01
CA GLY A 374 -18.77 12.26 -0.07
C GLY A 374 -17.91 11.01 -0.10
N SER A 375 -16.63 11.21 -0.40
CA SER A 375 -15.61 10.16 -0.32
C SER A 375 -14.39 10.66 0.45
N ARG A 376 -13.67 9.70 1.06
CA ARG A 376 -12.39 9.93 1.70
C ARG A 376 -11.33 9.00 1.11
N ILE A 377 -10.15 9.56 0.88
CA ILE A 377 -8.97 8.84 0.43
C ILE A 377 -7.91 8.98 1.54
N VAL A 378 -7.27 7.87 1.90
CA VAL A 378 -6.09 7.87 2.76
C VAL A 378 -5.04 6.99 2.10
N GLU A 379 -4.01 7.62 1.56
CA GLU A 379 -3.03 6.95 0.69
C GLU A 379 -1.60 7.25 1.15
N VAL A 380 -0.74 6.23 1.12
CA VAL A 380 0.68 6.36 1.48
C VAL A 380 1.50 6.73 0.26
N HIS A 381 2.36 7.73 0.42
CA HIS A 381 3.28 8.18 -0.61
C HIS A 381 4.69 8.35 -0.07
N ASN A 382 5.69 8.27 -0.93
CA ASN A 382 7.04 8.73 -0.60
C ASN A 382 7.16 10.26 -0.74
N GLY A 383 8.29 10.82 -0.30
CA GLY A 383 8.52 12.27 -0.31
C GLY A 383 8.50 12.90 -1.70
N SER A 384 8.75 12.14 -2.78
CA SER A 384 8.75 12.69 -4.14
C SER A 384 7.37 13.24 -4.55
N SER A 385 6.27 12.69 -4.02
CA SER A 385 4.90 13.16 -4.26
C SER A 385 4.68 14.63 -3.87
N LEU A 386 5.46 15.13 -2.92
CA LEU A 386 5.31 16.48 -2.39
C LEU A 386 5.86 17.57 -3.32
N PHE A 387 6.93 17.29 -4.07
CA PHE A 387 7.68 18.31 -4.80
C PHE A 387 8.08 17.93 -6.23
N THR A 388 8.04 16.66 -6.63
CA THR A 388 8.47 16.26 -7.97
C THR A 388 7.58 16.88 -9.07
N GLY A 389 8.19 17.18 -10.22
CA GLY A 389 7.52 17.77 -11.37
C GLY A 389 7.60 19.29 -11.38
N LYS A 390 8.00 19.86 -12.53
CA LYS A 390 8.05 21.30 -12.75
C LYS A 390 6.64 21.88 -12.91
N ALA A 391 6.51 23.20 -12.79
CA ALA A 391 5.27 23.91 -13.09
C ALA A 391 4.70 23.53 -14.48
N GLY A 392 3.42 23.21 -14.52
CA GLY A 392 2.72 22.73 -15.72
C GLY A 392 3.03 21.28 -16.13
N GLN A 393 3.68 20.47 -15.27
CA GLN A 393 3.91 19.04 -15.50
C GLN A 393 3.06 18.18 -14.58
N GLY A 394 2.81 16.92 -14.99
CA GLY A 394 1.87 15.99 -14.38
C GLY A 394 1.78 15.99 -12.85
N PRO A 395 2.86 15.71 -12.08
CA PRO A 395 2.77 15.70 -10.61
C PRO A 395 2.42 17.07 -10.02
N SER A 396 2.99 18.16 -10.54
CA SER A 396 2.65 19.53 -10.12
C SER A 396 1.20 19.87 -10.48
N ASN A 397 0.76 19.45 -11.67
CA ASN A 397 -0.64 19.61 -12.11
C ASN A 397 -1.62 18.84 -11.21
N LEU A 398 -1.26 17.61 -10.78
CA LEU A 398 -2.12 16.87 -9.88
C LEU A 398 -2.22 17.57 -8.51
N ARG A 399 -1.12 18.08 -7.96
CA ARG A 399 -1.16 18.89 -6.73
C ARG A 399 -2.00 20.16 -6.92
N GLN A 400 -1.85 20.85 -8.05
CA GLN A 400 -2.70 21.99 -8.41
C GLN A 400 -4.18 21.60 -8.41
N TYR A 401 -4.52 20.52 -9.12
CA TYR A 401 -5.90 20.02 -9.19
C TYR A 401 -6.48 19.71 -7.82
N ILE A 402 -5.73 18.99 -6.98
CA ILE A 402 -6.15 18.60 -5.63
C ILE A 402 -6.39 19.81 -4.73
N LEU A 403 -5.48 20.79 -4.75
CA LEU A 403 -5.53 21.97 -3.89
C LEU A 403 -6.58 22.97 -4.37
N GLU A 404 -6.68 23.23 -5.66
CA GLU A 404 -7.67 24.17 -6.22
C GLU A 404 -9.10 23.59 -6.21
N GLN A 405 -9.27 22.25 -6.25
CA GLN A 405 -10.56 21.57 -6.01
C GLN A 405 -10.87 21.38 -4.52
N ASP A 406 -10.00 21.85 -3.65
CA ASP A 406 -10.12 21.76 -2.18
C ASP A 406 -10.33 20.33 -1.67
N LEU A 407 -9.59 19.36 -2.24
CA LEU A 407 -9.69 17.95 -1.86
C LEU A 407 -8.76 17.57 -0.72
N LEU A 408 -7.57 18.18 -0.61
CA LEU A 408 -6.56 17.82 0.38
C LEU A 408 -6.95 18.35 1.78
N GLU A 409 -7.17 17.44 2.73
CA GLU A 409 -7.42 17.81 4.14
C GLU A 409 -6.14 17.91 4.96
N ALA A 410 -5.28 16.89 4.84
CA ALA A 410 -4.04 16.84 5.61
C ALA A 410 -2.98 15.93 4.96
N ILE A 411 -1.73 16.14 5.38
CA ILE A 411 -0.63 15.21 5.14
C ILE A 411 0.06 14.94 6.49
N VAL A 412 0.28 13.66 6.80
CA VAL A 412 0.99 13.21 7.99
C VAL A 412 2.34 12.63 7.57
N ALA A 413 3.44 13.27 7.97
CA ALA A 413 4.78 12.71 7.82
C ALA A 413 5.00 11.66 8.92
N VAL A 414 5.24 10.40 8.55
CA VAL A 414 5.50 9.32 9.51
C VAL A 414 7.01 9.08 9.68
N PRO A 415 7.45 8.39 10.75
CA PRO A 415 8.86 8.13 10.98
C PRO A 415 9.51 7.37 9.82
N GLU A 416 10.80 7.61 9.59
CA GLU A 416 11.59 6.78 8.70
C GLU A 416 11.70 5.34 9.22
N LYS A 417 11.99 4.40 8.32
CA LYS A 417 12.12 2.97 8.64
C LYS A 417 10.88 2.35 9.27
N MET A 418 9.71 2.85 8.89
CA MET A 418 8.41 2.27 9.26
C MET A 418 8.02 1.07 8.40
N PHE A 419 8.59 0.92 7.20
CA PHE A 419 8.25 -0.13 6.24
C PHE A 419 9.35 -1.19 6.18
N TYR A 420 8.97 -2.43 5.80
CA TYR A 420 9.88 -3.59 5.83
C TYR A 420 11.01 -3.50 4.79
N ASN A 421 10.75 -2.90 3.63
CA ASN A 421 11.66 -2.94 2.47
C ASN A 421 12.26 -1.57 2.12
N THR A 422 11.98 -0.52 2.91
CA THR A 422 12.49 0.83 2.63
C THR A 422 12.71 1.62 3.91
N GLY A 423 13.81 2.35 3.94
CA GLY A 423 14.12 3.29 5.02
C GLY A 423 13.70 4.74 4.73
N ILE A 424 13.09 5.01 3.56
CA ILE A 424 12.74 6.38 3.15
C ILE A 424 11.59 6.97 3.97
N GLY A 425 11.56 8.30 4.07
CA GLY A 425 10.43 9.02 4.65
C GLY A 425 9.16 8.85 3.82
N THR A 426 8.07 8.56 4.50
CA THR A 426 6.75 8.35 3.89
C THR A 426 5.73 9.30 4.49
N TYR A 427 4.69 9.56 3.72
CA TYR A 427 3.66 10.56 4.00
C TYR A 427 2.28 9.95 3.76
N ILE A 428 1.37 10.14 4.68
CA ILE A 428 -0.03 9.73 4.54
C ILE A 428 -0.82 10.94 4.05
N TRP A 429 -1.36 10.84 2.85
CA TRP A 429 -2.21 11.85 2.25
C TRP A 429 -3.66 11.58 2.59
N ILE A 430 -4.38 12.59 3.06
CA ILE A 430 -5.79 12.51 3.45
C ILE A 430 -6.58 13.48 2.60
N LEU A 431 -7.43 12.95 1.72
CA LEU A 431 -8.28 13.73 0.85
C LEU A 431 -9.76 13.48 1.15
N ALA A 432 -10.57 14.51 1.01
CA ALA A 432 -12.03 14.41 1.11
C ALA A 432 -12.70 15.45 0.19
N ASN A 433 -13.77 15.08 -0.50
CA ASN A 433 -14.54 16.01 -1.30
C ASN A 433 -15.75 16.63 -0.55
N LYS A 434 -15.88 16.35 0.75
CA LYS A 434 -16.86 16.92 1.67
C LYS A 434 -16.19 17.28 3.01
N LYS A 435 -15.25 18.25 2.93
CA LYS A 435 -14.54 18.77 4.10
C LYS A 435 -15.50 19.41 5.12
N GLU A 436 -15.11 19.40 6.38
CA GLU A 436 -15.73 20.25 7.42
C GLU A 436 -15.53 21.72 7.09
N GLU A 437 -16.48 22.59 7.49
CA GLU A 437 -16.43 24.03 7.20
C GLU A 437 -15.10 24.67 7.64
N ARG A 438 -14.60 24.31 8.84
CA ARG A 438 -13.32 24.85 9.34
C ARG A 438 -12.10 24.44 8.52
N ARG A 439 -12.20 23.35 7.73
CA ARG A 439 -11.10 22.81 6.90
C ARG A 439 -11.16 23.27 5.45
N LYS A 440 -12.25 23.93 5.04
CA LYS A 440 -12.39 24.41 3.66
C LYS A 440 -11.33 25.44 3.31
N GLY A 441 -10.73 25.28 2.13
CA GLY A 441 -9.66 26.13 1.62
C GLY A 441 -8.32 25.98 2.36
N LYS A 442 -8.19 24.97 3.26
CA LYS A 442 -7.02 24.80 4.12
C LYS A 442 -6.48 23.38 4.08
N VAL A 443 -5.19 23.25 4.35
CA VAL A 443 -4.47 21.97 4.49
C VAL A 443 -3.75 21.96 5.83
N GLN A 444 -3.85 20.83 6.54
CA GLN A 444 -3.10 20.58 7.76
C GLN A 444 -1.88 19.71 7.45
N LEU A 445 -0.70 20.15 7.85
CA LEU A 445 0.53 19.36 7.82
C LEU A 445 0.86 18.88 9.23
N ILE A 446 1.11 17.57 9.40
CA ILE A 446 1.41 16.96 10.70
C ILE A 446 2.77 16.28 10.62
N ASP A 447 3.71 16.71 11.44
CA ASP A 447 5.03 16.09 11.59
C ASP A 447 5.01 15.06 12.73
N ALA A 448 4.77 13.81 12.37
CA ALA A 448 4.83 12.67 13.28
C ALA A 448 6.18 11.90 13.20
N THR A 449 7.19 12.44 12.54
CA THR A 449 8.48 11.77 12.31
C THR A 449 9.20 11.35 13.59
N SER A 450 8.95 12.04 14.71
CA SER A 450 9.50 11.72 16.02
C SER A 450 8.65 10.74 16.85
N PHE A 451 7.41 10.43 16.42
CA PHE A 451 6.46 9.62 17.19
C PHE A 451 6.64 8.13 16.87
N LYS A 452 7.59 7.51 17.52
CA LYS A 452 7.94 6.11 17.28
C LYS A 452 8.41 5.41 18.56
N LYS A 453 8.18 4.11 18.57
CA LYS A 453 8.71 3.19 19.58
C LYS A 453 9.68 2.22 18.90
N PRO A 454 10.93 2.11 19.37
CA PRO A 454 11.88 1.19 18.80
C PRO A 454 11.43 -0.26 18.91
N LEU A 455 11.64 -1.06 17.86
CA LEU A 455 11.47 -2.51 17.91
C LEU A 455 12.65 -3.17 18.62
N ARG A 456 12.41 -4.28 19.32
CA ARG A 456 13.48 -5.08 19.95
C ARG A 456 14.39 -5.74 18.91
N LYS A 457 13.86 -6.06 17.74
CA LYS A 457 14.56 -6.64 16.60
C LYS A 457 14.00 -6.03 15.33
N ASN A 458 14.88 -5.66 14.42
CA ASN A 458 14.46 -5.13 13.12
C ASN A 458 13.72 -6.21 12.31
N LEU A 459 12.75 -5.76 11.52
CA LEU A 459 11.99 -6.58 10.57
C LEU A 459 12.31 -6.04 9.16
N GLY A 460 13.37 -6.54 8.53
CA GLY A 460 13.96 -5.90 7.37
C GLY A 460 14.47 -4.49 7.73
N GLU A 461 14.11 -3.49 6.94
CA GLU A 461 14.43 -2.08 7.21
C GLU A 461 13.60 -1.49 8.37
N LYS A 462 12.44 -2.07 8.70
CA LYS A 462 11.57 -1.58 9.79
C LYS A 462 12.23 -1.77 11.14
N ASN A 463 12.50 -0.67 11.86
CA ASN A 463 13.13 -0.67 13.17
C ASN A 463 12.28 -0.03 14.29
N CYS A 464 11.10 0.49 13.95
CA CYS A 464 10.20 1.13 14.89
C CYS A 464 8.72 0.84 14.56
N GLU A 465 7.85 1.13 15.51
CA GLU A 465 6.40 0.97 15.41
C GLU A 465 5.67 2.21 15.91
N ILE A 466 4.45 2.43 15.40
CA ILE A 466 3.46 3.36 15.92
C ILE A 466 2.50 2.54 16.78
N ASP A 467 2.67 2.56 18.11
CA ASP A 467 1.77 1.88 19.01
C ASP A 467 0.41 2.61 19.16
N LYS A 468 -0.53 2.02 19.89
CA LYS A 468 -1.87 2.57 20.05
C LYS A 468 -1.87 4.00 20.58
N ASN A 469 -1.03 4.30 21.58
CA ASN A 469 -0.99 5.63 22.20
C ASN A 469 -0.47 6.69 21.21
N ILE A 470 0.56 6.35 20.44
CA ILE A 470 1.10 7.22 19.40
C ILE A 470 0.05 7.47 18.32
N ARG A 471 -0.66 6.43 17.89
CA ARG A 471 -1.72 6.52 16.88
C ARG A 471 -2.86 7.42 17.34
N GLU A 472 -3.31 7.24 18.58
CA GLU A 472 -4.33 8.10 19.20
C GLU A 472 -3.89 9.57 19.27
N TYR A 473 -2.62 9.83 19.59
CA TYR A 473 -2.07 11.18 19.62
C TYR A 473 -2.00 11.82 18.22
N ILE A 474 -1.59 11.07 17.19
CA ILE A 474 -1.61 11.57 15.81
C ILE A 474 -3.05 11.92 15.38
N LEU A 475 -4.01 11.06 15.72
CA LEU A 475 -5.42 11.30 15.45
C LEU A 475 -5.95 12.54 16.23
N GLU A 476 -5.53 12.74 17.47
CA GLU A 476 -5.85 13.91 18.27
C GLU A 476 -5.33 15.20 17.60
N LEU A 477 -4.06 15.23 17.17
CA LEU A 477 -3.48 16.35 16.42
C LEU A 477 -4.30 16.65 15.14
N TYR A 478 -4.67 15.60 14.40
CA TYR A 478 -5.49 15.76 13.20
C TYR A 478 -6.88 16.35 13.54
N MET A 479 -7.55 15.85 14.58
CA MET A 479 -8.89 16.29 14.99
C MET A 479 -8.89 17.70 15.60
N ALA A 480 -7.83 18.06 16.32
CA ALA A 480 -7.68 19.39 16.92
C ALA A 480 -7.50 20.50 15.86
N PHE A 481 -6.97 20.15 14.69
CA PHE A 481 -6.79 21.04 13.53
C PHE A 481 -5.97 22.30 13.86
N ASP A 482 -6.61 23.48 13.89
CA ASP A 482 -6.00 24.78 14.20
C ASP A 482 -5.76 25.02 15.70
N GLN A 483 -6.24 24.12 16.54
CA GLN A 483 -5.98 24.09 18.00
C GLN A 483 -4.90 23.07 18.37
N ALA A 484 -4.31 22.38 17.40
CA ALA A 484 -3.27 21.40 17.63
C ALA A 484 -1.94 22.06 18.04
N ASP A 485 -1.06 21.27 18.67
CA ASP A 485 0.28 21.74 19.03
C ASP A 485 1.08 22.13 17.77
N GLU A 486 1.40 23.43 17.63
CA GLU A 486 2.09 24.01 16.48
C GLU A 486 3.50 23.44 16.23
N ARG A 487 4.08 22.78 17.21
CA ARG A 487 5.37 22.08 17.05
C ARG A 487 5.26 20.90 16.10
N TYR A 488 4.07 20.30 16.00
CA TYR A 488 3.81 19.06 15.26
C TYR A 488 2.71 19.21 14.23
N SER A 489 1.89 20.24 14.30
CA SER A 489 0.77 20.45 13.38
C SER A 489 0.64 21.91 12.98
N LYS A 490 0.56 22.16 11.68
CA LYS A 490 0.38 23.51 11.13
C LYS A 490 -0.69 23.50 10.06
N VAL A 491 -1.49 24.58 10.02
CA VAL A 491 -2.58 24.75 9.07
C VAL A 491 -2.25 25.90 8.13
N PHE A 492 -2.44 25.66 6.83
CA PHE A 492 -2.12 26.61 5.76
C PHE A 492 -3.31 26.78 4.83
N ASP A 493 -3.45 27.94 4.23
CA ASP A 493 -4.37 28.13 3.11
C ASP A 493 -3.84 27.38 1.87
N ASN A 494 -4.73 26.86 1.03
CA ASN A 494 -4.35 26.10 -0.18
C ASN A 494 -3.40 26.91 -1.10
N SER A 495 -3.53 28.23 -1.14
CA SER A 495 -2.70 29.14 -1.93
C SER A 495 -1.25 29.22 -1.48
N GLU A 496 -0.95 28.88 -0.22
CA GLU A 496 0.42 28.90 0.33
C GLU A 496 1.38 27.96 -0.42
N PHE A 497 0.83 26.91 -1.04
CA PHE A 497 1.60 25.90 -1.76
C PHE A 497 1.76 26.19 -3.26
N GLY A 498 1.13 27.27 -3.74
CA GLY A 498 1.18 27.68 -5.14
C GLY A 498 2.31 28.67 -5.43
N TYR A 499 2.84 28.59 -6.64
CA TYR A 499 3.84 29.50 -7.14
C TYR A 499 3.70 29.71 -8.65
N TRP A 500 4.23 30.84 -9.13
CA TRP A 500 4.49 31.05 -10.56
C TRP A 500 5.95 30.74 -10.88
N GLU A 501 6.22 29.90 -11.87
CA GLU A 501 7.50 29.81 -12.56
C GLU A 501 7.47 30.84 -13.70
N VAL A 502 8.30 31.88 -13.62
CA VAL A 502 8.39 32.93 -14.61
C VAL A 502 9.75 32.92 -15.29
N LEU A 503 9.77 33.27 -16.58
CA LEU A 503 11.03 33.47 -17.30
C LEU A 503 11.39 34.96 -17.26
N VAL A 504 12.55 35.23 -16.67
CA VAL A 504 13.18 36.54 -16.69
C VAL A 504 14.26 36.55 -17.78
N TYR A 505 14.35 37.65 -18.51
CA TYR A 505 15.26 37.79 -19.65
C TYR A 505 16.24 38.93 -19.40
N THR A 506 17.53 38.66 -19.67
CA THR A 506 18.61 39.64 -19.55
C THR A 506 19.20 39.91 -20.92
N PRO A 507 19.21 41.17 -21.43
CA PRO A 507 19.89 41.51 -22.67
C PRO A 507 21.38 41.15 -22.58
N GLN A 508 21.98 40.84 -23.72
CA GLN A 508 23.43 40.58 -23.78
C GLN A 508 24.13 41.82 -24.35
N TYR A 509 25.16 42.30 -23.64
CA TYR A 509 25.94 43.45 -23.98
C TYR A 509 27.40 43.07 -24.25
N ASP A 510 28.07 43.82 -25.13
CA ASP A 510 29.53 43.72 -25.35
C ASP A 510 30.32 44.46 -24.25
N GLU A 511 31.65 44.41 -24.34
CA GLU A 511 32.55 45.06 -23.38
C GLU A 511 32.36 46.60 -23.30
N ASN A 512 31.69 47.22 -24.27
CA ASN A 512 31.41 48.64 -24.32
C ASN A 512 29.99 48.98 -23.87
N GLY A 513 29.23 48.00 -23.38
CA GLY A 513 27.82 48.20 -22.95
C GLY A 513 26.83 48.35 -24.12
N GLN A 514 27.18 47.96 -25.35
CA GLN A 514 26.29 47.96 -26.48
C GLN A 514 25.65 46.57 -26.68
N PRO A 515 24.37 46.50 -27.09
CA PRO A 515 23.72 45.22 -27.37
C PRO A 515 24.50 44.43 -28.42
N ILE A 516 24.82 43.19 -28.11
CA ILE A 516 25.46 42.28 -29.06
C ILE A 516 24.46 41.99 -30.19
N LEU A 517 24.88 42.23 -31.44
CA LEU A 517 24.04 42.03 -32.62
C LEU A 517 24.33 40.71 -33.32
N ASP A 518 23.29 40.08 -33.90
CA ASP A 518 23.42 38.93 -34.78
C ASP A 518 23.99 39.33 -36.17
N LYS A 519 24.22 38.34 -37.04
CA LYS A 519 24.72 38.54 -38.40
C LYS A 519 23.79 39.41 -39.27
N LYS A 520 22.56 39.71 -38.82
CA LYS A 520 21.56 40.54 -39.50
C LYS A 520 21.41 41.92 -38.87
N GLY A 521 22.28 42.27 -37.91
CA GLY A 521 22.25 43.55 -37.21
C GLY A 521 21.14 43.68 -36.16
N LYS A 522 20.54 42.57 -35.71
CA LYS A 522 19.53 42.60 -34.64
C LYS A 522 20.15 42.14 -33.32
N PRO A 523 19.70 42.65 -32.16
CA PRO A 523 20.14 42.15 -30.87
C PRO A 523 19.99 40.60 -30.80
N ILE A 524 21.01 39.91 -30.32
CA ILE A 524 20.97 38.47 -30.13
C ILE A 524 19.91 38.13 -29.07
N LYS A 525 19.49 36.87 -29.07
CA LYS A 525 18.50 36.39 -28.11
C LYS A 525 19.00 36.63 -26.67
N PRO A 526 18.18 37.30 -25.83
CA PRO A 526 18.53 37.50 -24.42
C PRO A 526 18.81 36.17 -23.70
N ASN A 527 19.65 36.21 -22.71
CA ASN A 527 19.73 35.10 -21.74
C ASN A 527 18.40 35.00 -21.00
N SER A 528 18.00 33.80 -20.64
CA SER A 528 16.78 33.59 -19.87
C SER A 528 17.08 32.78 -18.64
N ASP A 529 16.57 33.19 -17.52
CA ASP A 529 16.61 32.46 -16.26
C ASP A 529 15.19 32.25 -15.72
N LYS A 530 15.05 31.38 -14.72
CA LYS A 530 13.78 31.02 -14.11
C LYS A 530 13.72 31.52 -12.69
N GLU A 531 12.63 32.22 -12.40
CA GLU A 531 12.32 32.65 -11.05
C GLU A 531 11.05 31.97 -10.54
N ILE A 532 11.03 31.66 -9.25
CA ILE A 532 9.91 31.05 -8.55
C ILE A 532 9.28 32.09 -7.63
N VAL A 533 8.10 32.53 -7.99
CA VAL A 533 7.37 33.57 -7.26
C VAL A 533 6.22 32.93 -6.47
N PRO A 534 6.25 32.92 -5.14
CA PRO A 534 5.15 32.39 -4.34
C PRO A 534 3.85 33.16 -4.58
N PHE A 535 2.70 32.50 -4.57
CA PHE A 535 1.40 33.16 -4.67
C PHE A 535 1.15 34.16 -3.54
N THR A 536 1.79 33.94 -2.40
CA THR A 536 1.69 34.78 -1.20
C THR A 536 2.64 35.99 -1.23
N TYR A 537 3.46 36.19 -2.30
CA TYR A 537 4.34 37.36 -2.40
C TYR A 537 3.53 38.61 -2.63
N GLU A 538 3.68 39.62 -1.76
CA GLU A 538 2.93 40.86 -1.80
C GLU A 538 3.25 41.65 -3.09
N GLY A 539 2.21 42.00 -3.85
CA GLY A 539 2.35 42.67 -5.15
C GLY A 539 2.59 41.74 -6.34
N GLY A 540 2.68 40.43 -6.13
CA GLY A 540 2.78 39.41 -7.18
C GLY A 540 4.08 39.41 -7.97
N ILE A 541 4.02 38.96 -9.23
CA ILE A 541 5.19 38.72 -10.08
C ILE A 541 5.99 39.99 -10.32
N GLU A 542 5.31 41.10 -10.66
CA GLU A 542 5.97 42.35 -10.98
C GLU A 542 6.74 42.89 -9.78
N ALA A 543 6.12 42.91 -8.60
CA ALA A 543 6.78 43.34 -7.37
C ALA A 543 7.97 42.46 -6.98
N PHE A 544 7.84 41.14 -7.17
CA PHE A 544 8.95 40.21 -6.93
C PHE A 544 10.15 40.54 -7.82
N VAL A 545 9.92 40.68 -9.12
CA VAL A 545 11.02 40.98 -10.05
C VAL A 545 11.66 42.34 -9.74
N GLU A 546 10.87 43.34 -9.38
CA GLU A 546 11.38 44.68 -9.02
C GLU A 546 12.23 44.64 -7.74
N ASN A 547 11.77 43.91 -6.72
CA ASN A 547 12.38 43.93 -5.39
C ASN A 547 13.52 42.91 -5.22
N GLU A 548 13.38 41.74 -5.85
CA GLU A 548 14.29 40.59 -5.58
C GLU A 548 15.25 40.31 -6.75
N VAL A 549 14.90 40.70 -8.00
CA VAL A 549 15.72 40.37 -9.16
C VAL A 549 16.46 41.60 -9.69
N LYS A 550 15.77 42.72 -9.94
CA LYS A 550 16.37 43.96 -10.49
C LYS A 550 17.51 44.54 -9.67
N PRO A 551 17.54 44.47 -8.33
CA PRO A 551 18.69 44.96 -7.57
C PRO A 551 20.02 44.29 -7.95
N TYR A 552 19.96 43.05 -8.46
CA TYR A 552 21.13 42.26 -8.90
C TYR A 552 21.31 42.28 -10.42
N VAL A 553 20.21 42.42 -11.18
CA VAL A 553 20.19 42.40 -12.64
C VAL A 553 19.27 43.56 -13.13
N PRO A 554 19.77 44.81 -13.17
CA PRO A 554 18.93 46.00 -13.43
C PRO A 554 18.15 45.97 -14.74
N ASP A 555 18.72 45.38 -15.79
CA ASP A 555 18.14 45.35 -17.14
C ASP A 555 17.23 44.15 -17.40
N VAL A 556 16.88 43.41 -16.35
CA VAL A 556 16.00 42.25 -16.47
C VAL A 556 14.58 42.66 -16.84
N PHE A 557 13.94 41.91 -17.71
CA PHE A 557 12.55 42.09 -18.08
C PHE A 557 11.76 40.79 -18.12
N LEU A 558 10.45 40.91 -17.89
CA LEU A 558 9.48 39.84 -18.02
C LEU A 558 8.93 39.77 -19.45
N LYS A 559 8.65 38.58 -19.93
CA LYS A 559 7.86 38.38 -21.14
C LYS A 559 6.47 37.87 -20.74
N PRO A 560 5.41 38.66 -20.93
CA PRO A 560 4.05 38.27 -20.59
C PRO A 560 3.62 36.96 -21.29
N GLY A 561 2.85 36.12 -20.58
CA GLY A 561 2.33 34.87 -21.12
C GLY A 561 3.33 33.72 -21.12
N THR A 562 4.42 33.82 -20.34
CA THR A 562 5.39 32.72 -20.13
C THR A 562 5.27 32.10 -18.75
N GLU A 563 4.40 32.65 -17.93
CA GLU A 563 4.14 32.21 -16.54
C GLU A 563 3.52 30.82 -16.53
N LYS A 564 4.02 29.97 -15.66
CA LYS A 564 3.46 28.64 -15.40
C LYS A 564 3.12 28.51 -13.93
N VAL A 565 1.95 27.93 -13.67
CA VAL A 565 1.52 27.64 -12.31
C VAL A 565 2.13 26.31 -11.86
N GLY A 566 2.69 26.30 -10.66
CA GLY A 566 3.19 25.12 -9.99
C GLY A 566 2.70 25.04 -8.55
N TYR A 567 2.70 23.82 -8.00
CA TYR A 567 2.35 23.57 -6.60
C TYR A 567 3.35 22.60 -5.97
N GLU A 568 3.79 22.93 -4.75
CA GLU A 568 4.75 22.16 -3.98
C GLU A 568 4.39 22.20 -2.49
N LEU A 569 4.54 21.05 -1.81
CA LEU A 569 4.22 20.87 -0.39
C LEU A 569 5.52 20.60 0.38
N SER A 570 6.22 21.66 0.80
CA SER A 570 7.54 21.52 1.42
C SER A 570 7.45 21.37 2.93
N PHE A 571 7.45 20.12 3.45
CA PHE A 571 7.53 19.85 4.90
C PHE A 571 8.77 20.47 5.54
N THR A 572 9.92 20.35 4.89
CA THR A 572 11.19 20.87 5.41
C THR A 572 11.12 22.37 5.68
N LYS A 573 10.48 23.15 4.79
CA LYS A 573 10.30 24.59 4.96
C LYS A 573 9.56 24.92 6.26
N TYR A 574 8.53 24.13 6.60
CA TYR A 574 7.61 24.45 7.69
C TYR A 574 8.00 23.86 9.04
N PHE A 575 8.68 22.69 9.03
CA PHE A 575 9.08 21.96 10.24
C PHE A 575 10.60 21.94 10.47
N HIS A 576 11.37 22.71 9.67
CA HIS A 576 12.81 22.82 9.86
C HIS A 576 13.11 23.38 11.26
N LYS A 577 13.79 22.57 12.06
CA LYS A 577 14.38 23.01 13.31
C LYS A 577 15.86 23.32 13.01
N PRO A 578 16.28 24.61 13.09
CA PRO A 578 17.69 24.90 12.94
C PRO A 578 18.48 24.11 13.98
N VAL A 579 19.40 23.30 13.52
CA VAL A 579 20.32 22.59 14.42
C VAL A 579 21.17 23.68 15.09
N GLN A 580 20.98 23.89 16.39
CA GLN A 580 21.94 24.66 17.16
C GLN A 580 23.27 23.91 17.09
N LEU A 581 24.18 24.47 16.32
CA LEU A 581 25.55 23.94 16.27
C LEU A 581 26.11 24.05 17.68
N ARG A 582 26.58 22.94 18.21
CA ARG A 582 27.27 22.88 19.49
C ARG A 582 28.52 23.75 19.40
N THR A 583 28.79 24.50 20.45
CA THR A 583 29.98 25.31 20.52
C THR A 583 31.25 24.43 20.53
N LEU A 584 32.35 24.99 20.07
CA LEU A 584 33.63 24.29 20.10
C LEU A 584 34.00 23.86 21.53
N GLU A 585 33.60 24.63 22.52
CA GLU A 585 33.78 24.37 23.95
C GLU A 585 32.99 23.16 24.43
N GLU A 586 31.72 23.04 24.05
CA GLU A 586 30.88 21.88 24.37
C GLU A 586 31.41 20.59 23.74
N ILE A 587 31.85 20.65 22.47
CA ILE A 587 32.46 19.52 21.77
C ILE A 587 33.77 19.11 22.42
N THR A 588 34.59 20.10 22.81
CA THR A 588 35.87 19.86 23.47
C THR A 588 35.67 19.25 24.87
N MET A 589 34.65 19.69 25.59
CA MET A 589 34.31 19.13 26.89
C MET A 589 33.85 17.66 26.81
N ASP A 590 33.05 17.31 25.79
CA ASP A 590 32.62 15.94 25.56
C ASP A 590 33.80 15.03 25.15
N ILE A 591 34.68 15.51 24.27
CA ILE A 591 35.90 14.78 23.89
C ILE A 591 36.75 14.50 25.13
N ARG A 592 36.99 15.49 26.00
CA ARG A 592 37.74 15.31 27.24
C ARG A 592 37.03 14.36 28.22
N THR A 593 35.71 14.32 28.23
CA THR A 593 34.95 13.39 29.07
C THR A 593 35.10 11.96 28.56
N ILE A 594 34.96 11.76 27.27
CA ILE A 594 35.18 10.46 26.61
C ILE A 594 36.65 10.00 26.79
N GLU A 595 37.61 10.90 26.64
CA GLU A 595 39.03 10.61 26.90
C GLU A 595 39.25 10.11 28.34
N LYS A 596 38.64 10.75 29.34
CA LYS A 596 38.73 10.32 30.74
C LYS A 596 38.01 8.99 31.01
N GLU A 597 36.87 8.75 30.35
CA GLU A 597 36.15 7.50 30.47
C GLU A 597 36.83 6.33 29.78
N THR A 598 37.61 6.61 28.76
CA THR A 598 38.42 5.61 28.03
C THR A 598 39.85 5.47 28.57
N ASP A 599 40.28 6.36 29.47
CA ASP A 599 41.57 6.32 30.16
C ASP A 599 41.57 5.11 31.11
N GLY A 600 42.29 4.06 30.74
CA GLY A 600 42.30 2.78 31.44
C GLY A 600 41.62 1.61 30.71
N LEU A 601 40.68 1.85 29.78
CA LEU A 601 40.08 0.78 28.98
C LEU A 601 41.11 0.12 28.03
N LEU A 602 42.05 0.88 27.52
CA LEU A 602 43.15 0.36 26.70
C LEU A 602 44.11 -0.52 27.53
N ASP A 603 44.38 -0.16 28.79
CA ASP A 603 45.20 -0.94 29.70
C ASP A 603 44.48 -2.24 30.11
N GLU A 604 43.19 -2.19 30.31
CA GLU A 604 42.32 -3.36 30.60
C GLU A 604 42.22 -4.33 29.40
N ILE A 605 42.18 -3.83 28.18
CA ILE A 605 42.12 -4.63 26.94
C ILE A 605 43.52 -5.21 26.57
N LEU A 606 44.56 -4.49 26.85
CA LEU A 606 45.93 -4.90 26.53
C LEU A 606 46.61 -5.74 27.65
N GLY A 607 45.92 -6.00 28.76
CA GLY A 607 46.34 -6.92 29.81
C GLY A 607 47.54 -6.40 30.60
N GLY A 608 47.45 -5.16 31.06
CA GLY A 608 48.42 -4.55 31.98
C GLY A 608 48.51 -5.26 33.32
#